data_ebdb24f80ad5f63dfb0ab3966ed27682
#
_entry.id   ebdb24f80ad5f63dfb0ab3966ed27682
#
_cell.length_a   1.000
_cell.length_b   1.000
_cell.length_c   1.000
_cell.angle_alpha   90.00
_cell.angle_beta   90.00
_cell.angle_gamma   90.00
#
_symmetry.space_group_name_H-M   'P 1'
#
loop_
_entity.id
_entity.type
_entity.pdbx_description
1 polymer ?
#
loop_
_entity_poly.entity_id
_entity_poly.type
_entity_poly.pdbx_seq_one_letter_code
_entity_poly.pdbx_strand_id
1 'polypeptide(L)'
;MQDILVKNGKCIGLKAVSAEANKTRLEAMEAGEKVKIQEEIQPGGELPVEIYAEDTILASGGIGGRYQHSTNYPHLTGDALDIAKKHNVRLEHLDYVQIHPTTLYSKKPGRRFLISESVRGEGAVLYNSKKERFVNELLPRDVVTKAIQEEMKKEGTDHVWLSMENIDKDTILHHFPHIYERCLEEGYDVTKECIPVVPAQHYFMGGIWVDSDSKTSMDQLYAVGETSCNGVHGANRLASNSLLESLVFAKRAAKAISTEKKSAAGAA
;
A
#
# COMPACT_ATOMS: atom_id res chain seq x y z
N MET A 1 -8.81 12.48 -8.06
CA MET A 1 -10.26 12.41 -7.78
C MET A 1 -10.54 13.26 -6.56
N GLN A 2 -11.60 14.07 -6.57
CA GLN A 2 -11.99 14.90 -5.41
C GLN A 2 -13.22 14.36 -4.69
N ASP A 3 -14.16 13.78 -5.44
CA ASP A 3 -15.42 13.28 -4.89
C ASP A 3 -16.09 12.31 -5.87
N ILE A 4 -17.12 11.60 -5.41
CA ILE A 4 -18.09 10.90 -6.27
C ILE A 4 -19.34 11.76 -6.43
N LEU A 5 -20.02 11.62 -7.57
CA LEU A 5 -21.32 12.25 -7.83
C LEU A 5 -22.43 11.29 -7.43
N VAL A 6 -23.32 11.73 -6.55
CA VAL A 6 -24.39 10.87 -6.03
C VAL A 6 -25.76 11.48 -6.34
N LYS A 7 -26.68 10.66 -6.87
CA LYS A 7 -28.08 11.02 -7.11
C LYS A 7 -29.01 9.88 -6.71
N ASN A 8 -30.00 10.16 -5.89
CA ASN A 8 -30.97 9.18 -5.40
C ASN A 8 -30.33 7.93 -4.75
N GLY A 9 -29.21 8.13 -4.01
CA GLY A 9 -28.49 7.04 -3.34
C GLY A 9 -27.59 6.20 -4.26
N LYS A 10 -27.41 6.56 -5.53
CA LYS A 10 -26.59 5.86 -6.52
C LYS A 10 -25.40 6.73 -6.93
N CYS A 11 -24.27 6.11 -7.19
CA CYS A 11 -23.13 6.78 -7.82
C CYS A 11 -23.44 7.00 -9.31
N ILE A 12 -23.29 8.22 -9.78
CA ILE A 12 -23.53 8.60 -11.18
C ILE A 12 -22.27 9.15 -11.86
N GLY A 13 -21.12 8.99 -11.23
CA GLY A 13 -19.83 9.48 -11.74
C GLY A 13 -18.93 10.02 -10.66
N LEU A 14 -17.95 10.83 -11.06
CA LEU A 14 -16.96 11.38 -10.16
C LEU A 14 -16.62 12.84 -10.50
N LYS A 15 -16.07 13.53 -9.51
CA LYS A 15 -15.49 14.86 -9.62
C LYS A 15 -13.97 14.77 -9.58
N ALA A 16 -13.30 15.33 -10.56
CA ALA A 16 -11.85 15.27 -10.70
C ALA A 16 -11.24 16.64 -10.99
N VAL A 17 -9.95 16.78 -10.75
CA VAL A 17 -9.12 17.88 -11.24
C VAL A 17 -8.04 17.31 -12.14
N SER A 18 -7.48 18.13 -13.04
CA SER A 18 -6.41 17.67 -13.95
C SER A 18 -5.16 17.22 -13.18
N ALA A 19 -4.38 16.34 -13.80
CA ALA A 19 -3.11 15.89 -13.26
C ALA A 19 -2.12 17.06 -13.13
N GLU A 20 -2.19 18.05 -14.03
CA GLU A 20 -1.33 19.24 -14.03
C GLU A 20 -1.54 20.09 -12.77
N ALA A 21 -2.79 20.31 -12.37
CA ALA A 21 -3.12 21.05 -11.14
C ALA A 21 -2.62 20.34 -9.85
N ASN A 22 -2.34 19.04 -9.90
CA ASN A 22 -1.84 18.27 -8.79
C ASN A 22 -0.32 17.98 -8.86
N LYS A 23 0.36 18.35 -9.94
CA LYS A 23 1.79 18.01 -10.13
C LYS A 23 2.67 18.55 -9.01
N THR A 24 2.54 19.81 -8.69
CA THR A 24 3.30 20.47 -7.60
C THR A 24 3.06 19.79 -6.24
N ARG A 25 1.81 19.36 -5.98
CA ARG A 25 1.46 18.63 -4.77
C ARG A 25 2.11 17.25 -4.71
N LEU A 26 2.11 16.52 -5.81
CA LEU A 26 2.76 15.21 -5.92
C LEU A 26 4.28 15.32 -5.73
N GLU A 27 4.90 16.30 -6.37
CA GLU A 27 6.35 16.57 -6.24
C GLU A 27 6.73 16.91 -4.79
N ALA A 28 5.94 17.74 -4.10
CA ALA A 28 6.15 18.05 -2.69
C ALA A 28 6.01 16.82 -1.78
N MET A 29 5.02 15.97 -2.03
CA MET A 29 4.83 14.70 -1.28
C MET A 29 5.97 13.72 -1.53
N GLU A 30 6.46 13.60 -2.74
CA GLU A 30 7.60 12.75 -3.09
C GLU A 30 8.90 13.25 -2.46
N ALA A 31 9.04 14.57 -2.30
CA ALA A 31 10.13 15.20 -1.56
C ALA A 31 10.03 15.02 -0.04
N GLY A 32 8.95 14.42 0.47
CA GLY A 32 8.73 14.17 1.90
C GLY A 32 8.18 15.34 2.67
N GLU A 33 7.66 16.35 2.01
CA GLU A 33 6.98 17.47 2.64
C GLU A 33 5.61 17.05 3.19
N LYS A 34 5.23 17.57 4.37
CA LYS A 34 3.89 17.37 4.94
C LYS A 34 2.87 18.22 4.20
N VAL A 35 2.25 17.67 3.17
CA VAL A 35 1.14 18.33 2.48
C VAL A 35 -0.15 18.09 3.27
N LYS A 36 -0.81 19.14 3.73
CA LYS A 36 -2.13 19.04 4.36
C LYS A 36 -3.16 18.61 3.32
N ILE A 37 -3.81 17.49 3.55
CA ILE A 37 -4.77 16.86 2.64
C ILE A 37 -6.04 17.72 2.43
N GLN A 38 -6.28 18.71 3.31
CA GLN A 38 -7.52 19.51 3.36
C GLN A 38 -7.38 20.96 2.89
N GLU A 39 -6.25 21.40 2.35
CA GLU A 39 -6.21 22.73 1.78
C GLU A 39 -6.99 22.76 0.45
N GLU A 40 -8.06 23.50 0.43
CA GLU A 40 -8.81 23.85 -0.79
C GLU A 40 -7.82 24.35 -1.85
N ILE A 41 -7.97 23.86 -3.08
CA ILE A 41 -7.17 24.30 -4.22
C ILE A 41 -7.35 25.80 -4.33
N GLN A 42 -6.27 26.57 -4.06
CA GLN A 42 -6.29 28.02 -4.15
C GLN A 42 -6.68 28.48 -5.56
N PRO A 43 -7.37 29.63 -5.70
CA PRO A 43 -7.88 30.10 -6.98
C PRO A 43 -6.75 30.37 -7.98
N GLY A 44 -6.78 29.68 -9.09
CA GLY A 44 -5.76 29.69 -10.17
C GLY A 44 -5.58 28.32 -10.78
N GLY A 45 -6.06 27.25 -10.10
CA GLY A 45 -6.12 25.90 -10.63
C GLY A 45 -7.36 25.68 -11.51
N GLU A 46 -7.29 24.71 -12.42
CA GLU A 46 -8.42 24.33 -13.26
C GLU A 46 -9.63 23.96 -12.41
N LEU A 47 -10.81 24.38 -12.86
CA LEU A 47 -12.07 24.03 -12.22
C LEU A 47 -12.24 22.50 -12.23
N PRO A 48 -12.80 21.92 -11.15
CA PRO A 48 -13.10 20.50 -11.12
C PRO A 48 -14.02 20.11 -12.26
N VAL A 49 -13.72 19.01 -12.95
CA VAL A 49 -14.55 18.45 -14.01
C VAL A 49 -15.44 17.36 -13.43
N GLU A 50 -16.72 17.39 -13.75
CA GLU A 50 -17.66 16.31 -13.46
C GLU A 50 -17.68 15.30 -14.62
N ILE A 51 -17.43 14.04 -14.30
CA ILE A 51 -17.43 12.92 -15.24
C ILE A 51 -18.59 12.02 -14.86
N TYR A 52 -19.59 11.95 -15.73
CA TYR A 52 -20.77 11.10 -15.54
C TYR A 52 -20.56 9.72 -16.12
N ALA A 53 -20.99 8.70 -15.38
CA ALA A 53 -20.87 7.30 -15.76
C ALA A 53 -22.03 6.48 -15.17
N GLU A 54 -22.43 5.43 -15.87
CA GLU A 54 -23.41 4.47 -15.37
C GLU A 54 -22.87 3.64 -14.21
N ASP A 55 -21.59 3.29 -14.26
CA ASP A 55 -20.87 2.57 -13.22
C ASP A 55 -19.52 3.25 -12.95
N THR A 56 -19.14 3.32 -11.69
CA THR A 56 -17.85 3.88 -11.25
C THR A 56 -17.05 2.82 -10.49
N ILE A 57 -15.76 2.65 -10.83
CA ILE A 57 -14.88 1.70 -10.17
C ILE A 57 -13.76 2.48 -9.45
N LEU A 58 -13.66 2.31 -8.14
CA LEU A 58 -12.58 2.85 -7.33
C LEU A 58 -11.41 1.85 -7.31
N ALA A 59 -10.25 2.26 -7.80
CA ALA A 59 -9.02 1.47 -7.85
C ALA A 59 -7.81 2.30 -7.42
N SER A 60 -7.97 3.07 -6.34
CA SER A 60 -7.06 4.14 -5.92
C SER A 60 -5.90 3.67 -5.04
N GLY A 61 -5.74 2.37 -4.80
CA GLY A 61 -4.70 1.83 -3.93
C GLY A 61 -5.00 2.01 -2.44
N GLY A 62 -3.96 1.86 -1.61
CA GLY A 62 -4.08 1.81 -0.16
C GLY A 62 -3.83 3.15 0.54
N ILE A 63 -3.25 3.05 1.74
CA ILE A 63 -3.08 4.16 2.70
C ILE A 63 -1.61 4.41 3.07
N GLY A 64 -0.66 3.83 2.33
CA GLY A 64 0.76 3.82 2.70
C GLY A 64 1.38 5.20 2.89
N GLY A 65 0.89 6.22 2.19
CA GLY A 65 1.33 7.61 2.34
C GLY A 65 1.00 8.25 3.70
N ARG A 66 0.15 7.61 4.53
CA ARG A 66 -0.15 8.05 5.91
C ARG A 66 0.91 7.60 6.91
N TYR A 67 1.88 6.76 6.50
CA TYR A 67 2.89 6.17 7.38
C TYR A 67 4.27 6.77 7.14
N GLN A 68 5.02 7.00 8.22
CA GLN A 68 6.39 7.50 8.15
C GLN A 68 7.32 6.56 7.37
N HIS A 69 7.15 5.25 7.59
CA HIS A 69 7.85 4.22 6.86
C HIS A 69 6.84 3.39 6.08
N SER A 70 6.92 3.45 4.76
CA SER A 70 6.05 2.70 3.85
C SER A 70 6.80 2.24 2.61
N THR A 71 6.43 1.08 2.10
CA THR A 71 6.87 0.58 0.79
C THR A 71 6.04 1.13 -0.36
N ASN A 72 4.99 1.90 -0.05
CA ASN A 72 4.11 2.53 -1.03
C ASN A 72 4.56 3.97 -1.32
N TYR A 73 4.05 4.52 -2.41
CA TYR A 73 4.29 5.90 -2.76
C TYR A 73 3.55 6.86 -1.81
N PRO A 74 4.13 8.03 -1.47
CA PRO A 74 3.53 8.99 -0.55
C PRO A 74 2.14 9.51 -0.94
N HIS A 75 1.81 9.52 -2.23
CA HIS A 75 0.51 9.98 -2.74
C HIS A 75 -0.64 8.96 -2.51
N LEU A 76 -0.35 7.75 -2.06
CA LEU A 76 -1.37 6.76 -1.71
C LEU A 76 -1.94 7.03 -0.31
N THR A 77 -2.76 8.05 -0.20
CA THR A 77 -3.27 8.59 1.07
C THR A 77 -4.65 8.06 1.46
N GLY A 78 -5.22 7.15 0.67
CA GLY A 78 -6.53 6.57 0.95
C GLY A 78 -7.69 7.54 0.69
N ASP A 79 -7.57 8.42 -0.27
CA ASP A 79 -8.58 9.44 -0.60
C ASP A 79 -9.96 8.82 -0.90
N ALA A 80 -10.00 7.64 -1.54
CA ALA A 80 -11.26 6.94 -1.79
C ALA A 80 -11.96 6.49 -0.50
N LEU A 81 -11.22 6.20 0.57
CA LEU A 81 -11.80 5.84 1.87
C LEU A 81 -12.48 7.05 2.52
N ASP A 82 -11.84 8.21 2.43
CA ASP A 82 -12.39 9.45 2.98
C ASP A 82 -13.66 9.87 2.21
N ILE A 83 -13.67 9.72 0.88
CA ILE A 83 -14.83 9.92 0.02
C ILE A 83 -15.93 8.91 0.36
N ALA A 84 -15.61 7.62 0.45
CA ALA A 84 -16.55 6.58 0.81
C ALA A 84 -17.21 6.86 2.17
N LYS A 85 -16.43 7.26 3.17
CA LYS A 85 -16.93 7.65 4.50
C LYS A 85 -17.87 8.85 4.41
N LYS A 86 -17.53 9.88 3.63
CA LYS A 86 -18.35 11.08 3.42
C LYS A 86 -19.74 10.73 2.87
N HIS A 87 -19.84 9.75 1.99
CA HIS A 87 -21.06 9.32 1.35
C HIS A 87 -21.73 8.11 2.01
N ASN A 88 -21.32 7.74 3.24
CA ASN A 88 -21.84 6.60 3.99
C ASN A 88 -21.71 5.25 3.24
N VAL A 89 -20.72 5.10 2.37
CA VAL A 89 -20.35 3.81 1.79
C VAL A 89 -19.66 2.99 2.87
N ARG A 90 -20.05 1.73 3.00
CA ARG A 90 -19.56 0.83 4.06
C ARG A 90 -18.05 0.65 3.95
N LEU A 91 -17.37 0.83 5.08
CA LEU A 91 -15.94 0.54 5.26
C LEU A 91 -15.78 -0.61 6.25
N GLU A 92 -14.75 -1.44 6.06
CA GLU A 92 -14.43 -2.54 6.98
C GLU A 92 -12.94 -2.64 7.28
N HIS A 93 -12.62 -3.13 8.46
CA HIS A 93 -11.28 -3.52 8.90
C HIS A 93 -10.21 -2.46 8.67
N LEU A 94 -10.49 -1.19 8.99
CA LEU A 94 -9.56 -0.07 8.78
C LEU A 94 -8.27 -0.19 9.61
N ASP A 95 -8.25 -1.09 10.58
CA ASP A 95 -7.11 -1.48 11.40
C ASP A 95 -6.27 -2.61 10.80
N TYR A 96 -6.73 -3.28 9.72
CA TYR A 96 -6.00 -4.38 9.09
C TYR A 96 -4.90 -3.84 8.16
N VAL A 97 -3.76 -3.55 8.75
CA VAL A 97 -2.58 -3.04 8.05
C VAL A 97 -1.42 -4.01 8.21
N GLN A 98 -0.90 -4.52 7.10
CA GLN A 98 0.27 -5.37 7.11
C GLN A 98 1.54 -4.52 7.15
N ILE A 99 2.38 -4.78 8.14
CA ILE A 99 3.72 -4.22 8.26
C ILE A 99 4.72 -5.26 7.75
N HIS A 100 5.61 -4.86 6.85
CA HIS A 100 6.74 -5.70 6.46
C HIS A 100 7.89 -5.48 7.44
N PRO A 101 8.48 -6.55 8.02
CA PRO A 101 9.50 -6.40 9.07
C PRO A 101 10.78 -5.74 8.58
N THR A 102 11.18 -6.01 7.33
CA THR A 102 12.50 -5.65 6.81
C THR A 102 12.41 -4.79 5.56
N THR A 103 12.55 -3.49 5.74
CA THR A 103 12.77 -2.54 4.65
C THR A 103 14.08 -1.79 4.92
N LEU A 104 14.80 -1.39 3.89
CA LEU A 104 16.05 -0.66 4.04
C LEU A 104 15.76 0.69 4.71
N TYR A 105 16.41 0.94 5.87
CA TYR A 105 16.30 2.20 6.56
C TYR A 105 17.13 3.26 5.83
N SER A 106 16.55 4.43 5.63
CA SER A 106 17.22 5.60 5.09
C SER A 106 16.70 6.86 5.76
N LYS A 107 17.57 7.84 6.00
CA LYS A 107 17.18 9.17 6.47
C LYS A 107 16.54 10.02 5.36
N LYS A 108 16.71 9.62 4.11
CA LYS A 108 16.07 10.27 2.96
C LYS A 108 14.55 10.06 3.02
N PRO A 109 13.76 11.08 2.71
CA PRO A 109 12.32 10.95 2.63
C PRO A 109 11.91 10.03 1.47
N GLY A 110 10.65 9.59 1.48
CA GLY A 110 10.07 8.81 0.41
C GLY A 110 9.88 7.33 0.72
N ARG A 111 9.66 6.57 -0.33
CA ARG A 111 9.35 5.15 -0.29
C ARG A 111 10.50 4.32 0.25
N ARG A 112 10.20 3.42 1.21
CA ARG A 112 11.18 2.44 1.71
C ARG A 112 11.37 1.30 0.72
N PHE A 113 12.63 0.93 0.51
CA PHE A 113 12.95 -0.21 -0.34
C PHE A 113 12.73 -1.52 0.42
N LEU A 114 12.01 -2.45 -0.20
CA LEU A 114 11.69 -3.73 0.39
C LEU A 114 12.88 -4.68 0.35
N ILE A 115 13.32 -5.16 1.51
CA ILE A 115 14.20 -6.32 1.59
C ILE A 115 13.29 -7.55 1.68
N SER A 116 13.25 -8.33 0.62
CA SER A 116 12.33 -9.46 0.45
C SER A 116 12.38 -10.43 1.63
N GLU A 117 11.25 -11.02 1.95
CA GLU A 117 11.17 -12.11 2.94
C GLU A 117 12.05 -13.30 2.57
N SER A 118 12.25 -13.56 1.27
CA SER A 118 13.12 -14.61 0.77
C SER A 118 14.57 -14.49 1.28
N VAL A 119 15.05 -13.27 1.52
CA VAL A 119 16.39 -13.03 2.08
C VAL A 119 16.53 -13.65 3.47
N ARG A 120 15.48 -13.53 4.31
CA ARG A 120 15.42 -14.19 5.62
C ARG A 120 15.28 -15.71 5.47
N GLY A 121 14.55 -16.17 4.48
CA GLY A 121 14.41 -17.58 4.12
C GLY A 121 15.73 -18.22 3.70
N GLU A 122 16.62 -17.49 3.02
CA GLU A 122 17.96 -17.95 2.62
C GLU A 122 18.98 -17.88 3.77
N GLY A 123 18.63 -17.34 4.95
CA GLY A 123 19.49 -17.40 6.13
C GLY A 123 19.98 -16.05 6.66
N ALA A 124 19.42 -14.92 6.21
CA ALA A 124 19.75 -13.63 6.80
C ALA A 124 19.25 -13.54 8.25
N VAL A 125 20.05 -12.90 9.11
CA VAL A 125 19.86 -12.82 10.56
C VAL A 125 19.68 -11.37 11.01
N LEU A 126 18.76 -11.14 11.95
CA LEU A 126 18.51 -9.85 12.57
C LEU A 126 19.33 -9.66 13.85
N TYR A 127 20.05 -8.55 13.93
CA TYR A 127 20.87 -8.16 15.06
C TYR A 127 20.45 -6.81 15.65
N ASN A 128 20.62 -6.69 16.96
CA ASN A 128 20.55 -5.42 17.65
C ASN A 128 21.88 -4.63 17.53
N SER A 129 21.99 -3.47 18.17
CA SER A 129 23.20 -2.63 18.15
C SER A 129 24.43 -3.30 18.75
N LYS A 130 24.23 -4.33 19.61
CA LYS A 130 25.29 -5.12 20.25
C LYS A 130 25.68 -6.37 19.46
N LYS A 131 25.15 -6.54 18.26
CA LYS A 131 25.31 -7.76 17.44
C LYS A 131 24.73 -9.03 18.09
N GLU A 132 23.68 -8.89 18.89
CA GLU A 132 22.95 -10.02 19.46
C GLU A 132 21.73 -10.31 18.61
N ARG A 133 21.52 -11.59 18.27
CA ARG A 133 20.28 -12.07 17.62
C ARG A 133 19.15 -12.08 18.64
N PHE A 134 18.02 -11.46 18.31
CA PHE A 134 16.93 -11.26 19.27
C PHE A 134 15.59 -11.90 18.85
N VAL A 135 15.48 -12.45 17.64
CA VAL A 135 14.26 -13.08 17.13
C VAL A 135 14.59 -14.23 16.16
N ASN A 136 13.67 -15.16 16.00
CA ASN A 136 13.71 -16.10 14.88
C ASN A 136 13.04 -15.42 13.65
N GLU A 137 13.83 -15.17 12.63
CA GLU A 137 13.46 -14.44 11.42
C GLU A 137 12.43 -15.14 10.53
N LEU A 138 12.23 -16.44 10.74
CA LEU A 138 11.28 -17.28 9.97
C LEU A 138 9.88 -17.29 10.58
N LEU A 139 9.67 -16.62 11.71
CA LEU A 139 8.34 -16.43 12.29
C LEU A 139 7.46 -15.55 11.40
N PRO A 140 6.12 -15.57 11.59
CA PRO A 140 5.19 -14.71 10.87
C PRO A 140 5.58 -13.22 10.93
N ARG A 141 5.24 -12.46 9.88
CA ARG A 141 5.64 -11.05 9.72
C ARG A 141 5.27 -10.16 10.91
N ASP A 142 4.09 -10.34 11.45
CA ASP A 142 3.59 -9.61 12.62
C ASP A 142 4.43 -9.87 13.86
N VAL A 143 4.84 -11.12 14.10
CA VAL A 143 5.71 -11.52 15.22
C VAL A 143 7.10 -10.90 15.07
N VAL A 144 7.71 -11.02 13.88
CA VAL A 144 9.04 -10.44 13.62
C VAL A 144 8.99 -8.91 13.70
N THR A 145 7.96 -8.29 13.15
CA THR A 145 7.73 -6.85 13.23
C THR A 145 7.67 -6.37 14.68
N LYS A 146 6.89 -7.04 15.52
CA LYS A 146 6.76 -6.71 16.94
C LYS A 146 8.10 -6.83 17.67
N ALA A 147 8.84 -7.91 17.44
CA ALA A 147 10.16 -8.11 18.04
C ALA A 147 11.13 -6.99 17.65
N ILE A 148 11.16 -6.59 16.36
CA ILE A 148 12.00 -5.48 15.90
C ILE A 148 11.59 -4.16 16.59
N GLN A 149 10.30 -3.85 16.66
CA GLN A 149 9.80 -2.61 17.30
C GLN A 149 10.13 -2.57 18.80
N GLU A 150 10.01 -3.70 19.50
CA GLU A 150 10.38 -3.83 20.91
C GLU A 150 11.89 -3.62 21.12
N GLU A 151 12.74 -4.21 20.26
CA GLU A 151 14.20 -4.05 20.35
C GLU A 151 14.63 -2.61 20.04
N MET A 152 14.07 -1.98 18.97
CA MET A 152 14.30 -0.57 18.66
C MET A 152 13.91 0.35 19.83
N LYS A 153 12.76 0.09 20.46
CA LYS A 153 12.30 0.86 21.62
C LYS A 153 13.22 0.68 22.83
N LYS A 154 13.68 -0.53 23.09
CA LYS A 154 14.58 -0.88 24.21
C LYS A 154 15.93 -0.20 24.05
N GLU A 155 16.46 -0.13 22.84
CA GLU A 155 17.76 0.46 22.54
C GLU A 155 17.70 1.97 22.25
N GLY A 156 16.52 2.52 21.99
CA GLY A 156 16.32 3.92 21.57
C GLY A 156 16.88 4.18 20.17
N THR A 157 16.78 3.21 19.26
CA THR A 157 17.30 3.27 17.89
C THR A 157 16.18 3.38 16.85
N ASP A 158 16.48 3.95 15.68
CA ASP A 158 15.54 4.10 14.57
C ASP A 158 15.51 2.87 13.64
N HIS A 159 16.36 1.88 13.86
CA HIS A 159 16.49 0.67 13.03
C HIS A 159 17.18 -0.46 13.80
N VAL A 160 17.11 -1.65 13.25
CA VAL A 160 17.95 -2.81 13.62
C VAL A 160 18.83 -3.20 12.44
N TRP A 161 19.66 -4.19 12.60
CA TRP A 161 20.63 -4.64 11.59
C TRP A 161 20.23 -5.98 10.99
N LEU A 162 20.33 -6.11 9.67
CA LEU A 162 20.18 -7.37 8.94
C LEU A 162 21.52 -7.77 8.36
N SER A 163 21.99 -8.98 8.70
CA SER A 163 23.19 -9.59 8.14
C SER A 163 22.82 -10.64 7.11
N MET A 164 23.51 -10.62 5.98
CA MET A 164 23.46 -11.66 4.95
C MET A 164 24.74 -12.52 4.95
N GLU A 165 25.56 -12.45 6.00
CA GLU A 165 26.85 -13.14 6.12
C GLU A 165 26.74 -14.68 5.99
N ASN A 166 25.60 -15.26 6.42
CA ASN A 166 25.35 -16.69 6.32
C ASN A 166 24.87 -17.14 4.93
N ILE A 167 24.68 -16.20 3.99
CA ILE A 167 24.26 -16.50 2.63
C ILE A 167 25.49 -16.42 1.72
N ASP A 168 25.66 -17.45 0.89
CA ASP A 168 26.75 -17.47 -0.08
C ASP A 168 26.68 -16.26 -1.02
N LYS A 169 27.84 -15.66 -1.32
CA LYS A 169 27.92 -14.44 -2.14
C LYS A 169 27.32 -14.63 -3.54
N ASP A 170 27.53 -15.80 -4.15
CA ASP A 170 26.98 -16.06 -5.49
C ASP A 170 25.45 -16.18 -5.42
N THR A 171 24.90 -16.73 -4.34
CA THR A 171 23.47 -16.76 -4.05
C THR A 171 22.93 -15.34 -3.91
N ILE A 172 23.60 -14.45 -3.18
CA ILE A 172 23.18 -13.06 -3.04
C ILE A 172 23.12 -12.38 -4.41
N LEU A 173 24.16 -12.51 -5.22
CA LEU A 173 24.26 -11.84 -6.50
C LEU A 173 23.29 -12.38 -7.56
N HIS A 174 22.93 -13.67 -7.52
CA HIS A 174 22.03 -14.29 -8.49
C HIS A 174 20.56 -14.28 -8.07
N HIS A 175 20.27 -14.47 -6.77
CA HIS A 175 18.88 -14.50 -6.29
C HIS A 175 18.35 -13.12 -5.92
N PHE A 176 19.23 -12.20 -5.50
CA PHE A 176 18.85 -10.88 -5.00
C PHE A 176 19.60 -9.71 -5.67
N PRO A 177 19.80 -9.71 -7.01
CA PRO A 177 20.63 -8.71 -7.68
C PRO A 177 20.14 -7.28 -7.42
N HIS A 178 18.82 -7.05 -7.47
CA HIS A 178 18.26 -5.71 -7.22
C HIS A 178 18.39 -5.28 -5.75
N ILE A 179 18.38 -6.22 -4.79
CA ILE A 179 18.61 -5.88 -3.38
C ILE A 179 20.08 -5.49 -3.20
N TYR A 180 21.00 -6.25 -3.79
CA TYR A 180 22.43 -5.95 -3.77
C TYR A 180 22.72 -4.57 -4.36
N GLU A 181 22.27 -4.31 -5.58
CA GLU A 181 22.45 -3.03 -6.28
C GLU A 181 21.89 -1.87 -5.45
N ARG A 182 20.65 -2.00 -4.97
CA ARG A 182 20.01 -0.94 -4.20
C ARG A 182 20.70 -0.64 -2.87
N CYS A 183 21.21 -1.66 -2.18
CA CYS A 183 21.98 -1.46 -0.96
C CYS A 183 23.32 -0.76 -1.26
N LEU A 184 23.99 -1.12 -2.36
CA LEU A 184 25.22 -0.41 -2.81
C LEU A 184 24.97 1.07 -3.11
N GLU A 185 23.85 1.43 -3.76
CA GLU A 185 23.46 2.83 -4.00
C GLU A 185 23.29 3.64 -2.72
N GLU A 186 22.86 2.99 -1.64
CA GLU A 186 22.75 3.61 -0.31
C GLU A 186 24.04 3.49 0.53
N GLY A 187 25.11 2.90 -0.04
CA GLY A 187 26.45 2.81 0.55
C GLY A 187 26.74 1.54 1.34
N TYR A 188 25.91 0.49 1.20
CA TYR A 188 26.07 -0.77 1.93
C TYR A 188 26.41 -1.94 1.00
N ASP A 189 27.52 -2.61 1.25
CA ASP A 189 27.85 -3.89 0.59
C ASP A 189 27.33 -5.07 1.44
N VAL A 190 26.16 -5.61 1.12
CA VAL A 190 25.51 -6.69 1.87
C VAL A 190 26.30 -7.98 1.94
N THR A 191 27.33 -8.12 1.10
CA THR A 191 28.26 -9.29 1.13
C THR A 191 29.37 -9.12 2.16
N LYS A 192 29.50 -7.97 2.80
CA LYS A 192 30.60 -7.63 3.73
C LYS A 192 30.13 -7.04 5.06
N GLU A 193 28.92 -6.47 5.09
CA GLU A 193 28.42 -5.75 6.25
C GLU A 193 26.92 -5.91 6.45
N CYS A 194 26.46 -5.62 7.67
CA CYS A 194 25.04 -5.56 7.98
C CYS A 194 24.42 -4.30 7.37
N ILE A 195 23.15 -4.41 6.98
CA ILE A 195 22.36 -3.28 6.50
C ILE A 195 21.33 -2.83 7.56
N PRO A 196 21.06 -1.52 7.69
CA PRO A 196 20.03 -1.04 8.60
C PRO A 196 18.64 -1.35 8.02
N VAL A 197 17.76 -1.95 8.83
CA VAL A 197 16.38 -2.26 8.42
C VAL A 197 15.38 -1.78 9.45
N VAL A 198 14.18 -1.40 8.96
CA VAL A 198 13.08 -0.89 9.77
C VAL A 198 11.76 -1.49 9.29
N PRO A 199 10.83 -1.81 10.19
CA PRO A 199 9.47 -2.17 9.80
C PRO A 199 8.77 -1.02 9.07
N ALA A 200 8.04 -1.35 8.00
CA ALA A 200 7.31 -0.37 7.21
C ALA A 200 5.93 -0.87 6.81
N GLN A 201 4.98 0.05 6.70
CA GLN A 201 3.69 -0.27 6.12
C GLN A 201 3.90 -0.84 4.71
N HIS A 202 3.18 -1.93 4.39
CA HIS A 202 3.38 -2.65 3.15
C HIS A 202 2.09 -2.89 2.37
N TYR A 203 0.99 -3.27 3.05
CA TYR A 203 -0.29 -3.54 2.42
C TYR A 203 -1.45 -3.23 3.37
N PHE A 204 -2.55 -2.73 2.82
CA PHE A 204 -3.78 -2.45 3.55
C PHE A 204 -4.84 -3.49 3.17
N MET A 205 -5.26 -4.33 4.13
CA MET A 205 -6.25 -5.38 3.90
C MET A 205 -7.68 -4.95 4.22
N GLY A 206 -7.84 -3.84 4.92
CA GLY A 206 -9.13 -3.18 5.11
C GLY A 206 -9.53 -2.35 3.90
N GLY A 207 -10.60 -1.55 4.04
CA GLY A 207 -10.99 -0.64 2.97
C GLY A 207 -12.48 -0.51 2.76
N ILE A 208 -12.87 -0.15 1.54
CA ILE A 208 -14.26 -0.10 1.11
C ILE A 208 -14.78 -1.53 1.04
N TRP A 209 -15.80 -1.84 1.85
CA TRP A 209 -16.43 -3.15 1.81
C TRP A 209 -17.01 -3.44 0.43
N VAL A 210 -16.78 -4.63 -0.06
CA VAL A 210 -17.33 -5.12 -1.32
C VAL A 210 -17.84 -6.56 -1.17
N ASP A 211 -18.83 -6.89 -2.00
CA ASP A 211 -19.28 -8.27 -2.16
C ASP A 211 -18.33 -9.09 -3.07
N SER A 212 -18.72 -10.32 -3.37
CA SER A 212 -17.96 -11.23 -4.22
C SER A 212 -17.73 -10.73 -5.66
N ASP A 213 -18.52 -9.79 -6.13
CA ASP A 213 -18.43 -9.19 -7.47
C ASP A 213 -17.88 -7.75 -7.43
N SER A 214 -17.26 -7.38 -6.31
CA SER A 214 -16.66 -6.06 -6.04
C SER A 214 -17.64 -4.90 -5.99
N LYS A 215 -18.93 -5.16 -5.80
CA LYS A 215 -19.96 -4.15 -5.57
C LYS A 215 -19.83 -3.59 -4.16
N THR A 216 -19.89 -2.28 -4.01
CA THR A 216 -19.93 -1.64 -2.71
C THR A 216 -21.36 -1.62 -2.13
N SER A 217 -21.54 -1.02 -0.95
CA SER A 217 -22.87 -0.79 -0.37
C SER A 217 -23.67 0.34 -1.08
N MET A 218 -23.09 1.02 -2.06
CA MET A 218 -23.77 2.04 -2.87
C MET A 218 -23.97 1.49 -4.29
N ASP A 219 -25.17 1.63 -4.83
CA ASP A 219 -25.50 1.24 -6.19
C ASP A 219 -24.59 1.95 -7.22
N GLN A 220 -24.21 1.22 -8.28
CA GLN A 220 -23.38 1.72 -9.39
C GLN A 220 -21.95 2.13 -8.96
N LEU A 221 -21.52 1.73 -7.74
CA LEU A 221 -20.17 1.95 -7.23
C LEU A 221 -19.49 0.62 -6.90
N TYR A 222 -18.32 0.42 -7.49
CA TYR A 222 -17.46 -0.74 -7.29
C TYR A 222 -16.12 -0.31 -6.68
N ALA A 223 -15.44 -1.23 -6.01
CA ALA A 223 -14.06 -1.02 -5.57
C ALA A 223 -13.24 -2.29 -5.77
N VAL A 224 -11.98 -2.13 -6.25
CA VAL A 224 -11.09 -3.25 -6.58
C VAL A 224 -9.65 -2.95 -6.16
N GLY A 225 -8.86 -4.00 -5.91
CA GLY A 225 -7.49 -3.87 -5.43
C GLY A 225 -7.40 -3.34 -4.00
N GLU A 226 -6.26 -2.80 -3.61
CA GLU A 226 -5.94 -2.45 -2.23
C GLU A 226 -6.89 -1.41 -1.59
N THR A 227 -7.69 -0.70 -2.37
CA THR A 227 -8.72 0.22 -1.82
C THR A 227 -9.96 -0.51 -1.32
N SER A 228 -10.15 -1.79 -1.71
CA SER A 228 -11.32 -2.60 -1.35
C SER A 228 -11.04 -3.60 -0.24
N CYS A 229 -12.05 -3.87 0.59
CA CYS A 229 -12.05 -4.95 1.56
C CYS A 229 -13.03 -6.04 1.12
N ASN A 230 -12.52 -7.05 0.42
CA ASN A 230 -13.28 -8.24 -0.02
C ASN A 230 -13.14 -9.43 0.95
N GLY A 231 -12.37 -9.29 2.02
CA GLY A 231 -12.18 -10.27 3.08
C GLY A 231 -11.19 -11.40 2.78
N VAL A 232 -10.69 -11.53 1.54
CA VAL A 232 -9.86 -12.67 1.11
C VAL A 232 -8.52 -12.77 1.84
N HIS A 233 -7.99 -11.65 2.32
CA HIS A 233 -6.70 -11.58 3.01
C HIS A 233 -6.82 -11.73 4.53
N GLY A 234 -7.99 -11.52 5.11
CA GLY A 234 -8.12 -11.44 6.56
C GLY A 234 -7.22 -10.36 7.17
N ALA A 235 -6.75 -10.59 8.38
CA ALA A 235 -5.88 -9.65 9.10
C ALA A 235 -4.39 -9.75 8.71
N ASN A 236 -3.98 -10.76 7.94
CA ASN A 236 -2.58 -10.98 7.57
C ASN A 236 -2.47 -11.63 6.19
N ARG A 237 -2.18 -10.84 5.17
CA ARG A 237 -2.10 -11.28 3.77
C ARG A 237 -0.91 -12.19 3.52
N LEU A 238 -1.12 -13.31 2.83
CA LEU A 238 -0.03 -14.13 2.30
C LEU A 238 0.79 -13.37 1.26
N ALA A 239 2.08 -13.62 1.23
CA ALA A 239 3.00 -13.00 0.28
C ALA A 239 2.51 -13.19 -1.17
N SER A 240 2.67 -12.18 -2.01
CA SER A 240 2.32 -12.14 -3.44
C SER A 240 0.83 -12.23 -3.80
N ASN A 241 -0.08 -12.49 -2.87
CA ASN A 241 -1.50 -12.66 -3.16
C ASN A 241 -2.25 -11.36 -3.51
N SER A 242 -1.66 -10.18 -3.26
CA SER A 242 -2.31 -8.91 -3.60
C SER A 242 -2.56 -8.71 -5.10
N LEU A 243 -1.58 -9.07 -5.95
CA LEU A 243 -1.76 -8.98 -7.40
C LEU A 243 -2.82 -9.96 -7.90
N LEU A 244 -2.84 -11.17 -7.37
CA LEU A 244 -3.84 -12.18 -7.74
C LEU A 244 -5.25 -11.74 -7.33
N GLU A 245 -5.40 -11.22 -6.12
CA GLU A 245 -6.66 -10.63 -5.63
C GLU A 245 -7.14 -9.53 -6.57
N SER A 246 -6.30 -8.53 -6.85
CA SER A 246 -6.66 -7.40 -7.71
C SER A 246 -7.12 -7.85 -9.11
N LEU A 247 -6.42 -8.80 -9.74
CA LEU A 247 -6.78 -9.34 -11.06
C LEU A 247 -8.11 -10.11 -11.04
N VAL A 248 -8.31 -10.96 -10.03
CA VAL A 248 -9.52 -11.78 -9.91
C VAL A 248 -10.75 -10.91 -9.67
N PHE A 249 -10.68 -10.00 -8.70
CA PHE A 249 -11.82 -9.17 -8.31
C PHE A 249 -12.12 -8.09 -9.34
N ALA A 250 -11.14 -7.51 -10.02
CA ALA A 250 -11.37 -6.60 -11.15
C ALA A 250 -12.08 -7.32 -12.32
N LYS A 251 -11.70 -8.57 -12.62
CA LYS A 251 -12.39 -9.39 -13.63
C LYS A 251 -13.82 -9.71 -13.24
N ARG A 252 -14.10 -9.97 -11.96
CA ARG A 252 -15.45 -10.21 -11.43
C ARG A 252 -16.31 -8.96 -11.54
N ALA A 253 -15.80 -7.79 -11.15
CA ALA A 253 -16.48 -6.50 -11.31
C ALA A 253 -16.86 -6.26 -12.78
N ALA A 254 -15.90 -6.38 -13.69
CA ALA A 254 -16.15 -6.19 -15.13
C ALA A 254 -17.23 -7.15 -15.69
N LYS A 255 -17.22 -8.40 -15.23
CA LYS A 255 -18.24 -9.39 -15.61
C LYS A 255 -19.62 -9.02 -15.07
N ALA A 256 -19.72 -8.61 -13.81
CA ALA A 256 -20.98 -8.19 -13.17
C ALA A 256 -21.60 -7.01 -13.92
N ILE A 257 -20.83 -5.93 -14.14
CA ILE A 257 -21.26 -4.76 -14.91
C ILE A 257 -21.74 -5.14 -16.31
N SER A 258 -20.98 -5.98 -17.03
CA SER A 258 -21.35 -6.39 -18.38
C SER A 258 -22.64 -7.24 -18.43
N THR A 259 -22.90 -8.03 -17.39
CA THR A 259 -24.11 -8.88 -17.30
C THR A 259 -25.35 -8.05 -16.97
N GLU A 260 -25.24 -7.09 -16.05
CA GLU A 260 -26.32 -6.17 -15.70
C GLU A 260 -26.78 -5.34 -16.92
N LYS A 261 -25.80 -4.82 -17.69
CA LYS A 261 -26.10 -4.08 -18.94
C LYS A 261 -26.82 -4.90 -19.99
N LYS A 262 -26.44 -6.17 -20.19
CA LYS A 262 -27.11 -7.07 -21.12
C LYS A 262 -28.54 -7.38 -20.68
N SER A 263 -28.75 -7.56 -19.39
CA SER A 263 -30.11 -7.83 -18.85
C SER A 263 -31.02 -6.62 -19.00
N ALA A 264 -30.49 -5.40 -18.78
CA ALA A 264 -31.23 -4.15 -18.98
C ALA A 264 -31.57 -3.91 -20.46
N ALA A 265 -30.66 -4.18 -21.38
CA ALA A 265 -30.88 -4.05 -22.82
C ALA A 265 -31.85 -5.10 -23.41
N GLY A 266 -31.95 -6.28 -22.79
CA GLY A 266 -32.89 -7.33 -23.21
C GLY A 266 -34.30 -7.18 -22.64
N ALA A 267 -34.51 -6.24 -21.68
CA ALA A 267 -35.78 -5.95 -21.07
C ALA A 267 -36.46 -4.68 -21.65
N ALA A 268 -35.81 -3.96 -22.54
CA ALA A 268 -36.30 -2.79 -23.29
C ALA A 268 -36.71 -3.18 -24.70
#